data_a847717e6af51eab25b3816c8019524d
#
_entry.id   a847717e6af51eab25b3816c8019524d
#
_cell.length_a   1.000
_cell.length_b   1.000
_cell.length_c   1.000
_cell.angle_alpha   90.00
_cell.angle_beta   90.00
_cell.angle_gamma   90.00
#
_symmetry.space_group_name_H-M   'P 1'
#
loop_
_entity.id
_entity.type
_entity.pdbx_description
1 polymer ?
#
loop_
_entity_poly.entity_id
_entity_poly.type
_entity_poly.pdbx_seq_one_letter_code
_entity_poly.pdbx_strand_id
1 'polypeptide(L)'
;MRLFWWLKDWFRGMSLGGLRSNRWPKVRNEFIKEHPRCAVCNGTKKCEIHHKKSFHLHPELELEKSNLLTLCESKKYGVTCHQFFGHLGDYRKENPTVESDCFYWNKKLNL
;
A
#
# COMPACT_ATOMS: atom_id res chain seq x y z
N MET A 1 22.38 4.18 3.16
CA MET A 1 22.20 3.70 2.95
C MET A 1 21.89 3.34 3.21
N ARG A 2 21.53 3.24 3.35
CA ARG A 2 21.13 2.60 3.59
C ARG A 2 21.53 1.66 3.17
N LEU A 3 21.90 1.13 2.98
CA LEU A 3 22.18 0.20 2.60
C LEU A 3 22.72 -0.47 3.18
N PHE A 4 22.87 -0.65 3.96
CA PHE A 4 22.98 -1.48 4.50
C PHE A 4 22.83 -1.36 5.59
N TRP A 5 22.59 -0.95 6.25
CA TRP A 5 22.40 -0.80 7.41
C TRP A 5 21.36 -1.49 7.76
N TRP A 6 20.77 -1.41 7.41
CA TRP A 6 19.74 -1.98 7.64
C TRP A 6 19.97 -3.20 7.28
N LEU A 7 20.95 -3.44 6.95
CA LEU A 7 21.23 -4.46 6.49
C LEU A 7 20.84 -5.53 7.23
N LYS A 8 21.09 -5.81 8.35
CA LYS A 8 20.82 -6.90 8.94
C LYS A 8 19.52 -7.00 9.27
N ASP A 9 18.95 -6.33 9.69
CA ASP A 9 17.72 -6.38 10.03
C ASP A 9 16.99 -6.35 9.05
N TRP A 10 17.38 -5.74 8.23
CA TRP A 10 16.81 -5.69 7.23
C TRP A 10 16.87 -6.77 6.87
N PHE A 11 17.74 -7.36 7.26
CA PHE A 11 17.92 -8.42 6.90
C PHE A 11 17.09 -9.28 7.51
N ARG A 12 16.76 -9.24 8.57
CA ARG A 12 16.02 -10.05 9.14
C ARG A 12 14.76 -9.96 8.75
N GLY A 13 14.29 -10.32 7.86
CA GLY A 13 13.02 -10.31 7.52
C GLY A 13 12.81 -9.08 6.80
N MET A 14 13.74 -8.27 6.72
CA MET A 14 13.59 -7.15 6.20
C MET A 14 14.32 -7.15 5.07
N SER A 15 14.22 -6.27 4.37
CA SER A 15 14.78 -6.32 3.21
C SER A 15 15.96 -5.62 3.12
N LEU A 16 16.84 -6.17 2.51
CA LEU A 16 17.94 -5.54 2.24
C LEU A 16 17.76 -5.40 0.85
N GLY A 17 17.78 -4.35 0.33
CA GLY A 17 17.62 -4.18 -1.08
C GLY A 17 16.24 -4.45 -1.58
N GLY A 18 15.27 -4.24 -0.81
CA GLY A 18 13.92 -4.35 -1.29
C GLY A 18 13.25 -5.69 -1.11
N LEU A 19 13.90 -6.63 -0.46
CA LEU A 19 13.28 -7.91 -0.22
C LEU A 19 12.23 -7.80 0.88
N ARG A 20 11.08 -8.36 0.65
CA ARG A 20 10.01 -8.34 1.62
C ARG A 20 10.27 -9.30 2.76
N SER A 21 9.69 -9.01 3.91
CA SER A 21 9.69 -9.92 5.05
C SER A 21 8.98 -11.21 4.67
N ASN A 22 9.42 -12.34 5.18
CA ASN A 22 8.74 -13.61 4.97
C ASN A 22 7.39 -13.65 5.68
N ARG A 23 7.08 -12.67 6.54
CA ARG A 23 5.77 -12.58 7.18
C ARG A 23 4.80 -11.72 6.38
N TRP A 24 5.26 -11.05 5.33
CA TRP A 24 4.42 -10.16 4.56
C TRP A 24 3.20 -10.86 3.94
N PRO A 25 3.34 -12.04 3.33
CA PRO A 25 2.16 -12.68 2.74
C PRO A 25 1.05 -12.93 3.74
N LYS A 26 1.39 -13.30 4.99
CA LYS A 26 0.38 -13.55 6.00
C LYS A 26 -0.30 -12.26 6.41
N VAL A 27 0.46 -11.20 6.66
CA VAL A 27 -0.09 -9.92 7.08
C VAL A 27 -0.96 -9.34 5.96
N ARG A 28 -0.50 -9.44 4.72
CA ARG A 28 -1.24 -8.96 3.56
C ARG A 28 -2.57 -9.70 3.43
N ASN A 29 -2.55 -11.01 3.56
CA ASN A 29 -3.77 -11.80 3.44
C ASN A 29 -4.76 -11.51 4.58
N GLU A 30 -4.26 -11.29 5.78
CA GLU A 30 -5.12 -10.92 6.89
C GLU A 30 -5.75 -9.56 6.64
N PHE A 31 -4.96 -8.60 6.16
CA PHE A 31 -5.48 -7.26 5.92
C PHE A 31 -6.53 -7.26 4.83
N ILE A 32 -6.30 -8.00 3.73
CA ILE A 32 -7.25 -8.02 2.63
C ILE A 32 -8.56 -8.69 3.05
N LYS A 33 -8.50 -9.63 3.98
CA LYS A 33 -9.74 -10.23 4.49
C LYS A 33 -10.50 -9.25 5.36
N GLU A 34 -9.81 -8.45 6.14
CA GLU A 34 -10.45 -7.46 7.01
C GLU A 34 -10.93 -6.25 6.22
N HIS A 35 -10.25 -5.92 5.13
CA HIS A 35 -10.53 -4.73 4.34
C HIS A 35 -10.54 -5.11 2.84
N PRO A 36 -11.57 -5.82 2.37
CA PRO A 36 -11.56 -6.34 1.00
C PRO A 36 -11.92 -5.34 -0.08
N ARG A 37 -12.38 -4.14 0.31
CA ARG A 37 -12.84 -3.19 -0.68
C ARG A 37 -11.85 -2.07 -0.87
N CYS A 38 -11.72 -1.62 -2.12
CA CYS A 38 -10.89 -0.47 -2.44
C CYS A 38 -11.34 0.75 -1.64
N ALA A 39 -10.40 1.44 -1.04
CA ALA A 39 -10.71 2.61 -0.20
C ALA A 39 -11.31 3.76 -0.99
N VAL A 40 -11.17 3.77 -2.32
CA VAL A 40 -11.72 4.83 -3.14
C VAL A 40 -13.04 4.40 -3.77
N CYS A 41 -13.03 3.30 -4.53
CA CYS A 41 -14.20 2.96 -5.35
C CYS A 41 -15.08 1.86 -4.76
N ASN A 42 -14.71 1.31 -3.63
CA ASN A 42 -15.44 0.20 -2.96
C ASN A 42 -15.45 -1.10 -3.77
N GLY A 43 -14.69 -1.17 -4.86
CA GLY A 43 -14.62 -2.39 -5.65
C GLY A 43 -13.84 -3.48 -4.94
N THR A 44 -14.06 -4.72 -5.35
CA THR A 44 -13.38 -5.85 -4.74
C THR A 44 -12.48 -6.58 -5.71
N LYS A 45 -12.42 -6.13 -6.97
CA LYS A 45 -11.60 -6.79 -7.98
C LYS A 45 -10.21 -6.21 -8.03
N LYS A 46 -9.23 -7.06 -8.16
CA LYS A 46 -7.83 -6.66 -8.32
C LYS A 46 -7.35 -5.71 -7.23
N CYS A 47 -7.76 -5.95 -6.00
CA CYS A 47 -7.32 -5.12 -4.90
C CYS A 47 -5.92 -5.52 -4.45
N GLU A 48 -5.12 -4.51 -4.20
CA GLU A 48 -3.75 -4.67 -3.70
C GLU A 48 -3.62 -3.92 -2.38
N ILE A 49 -2.65 -4.31 -1.58
CA ILE A 49 -2.40 -3.60 -0.33
C ILE A 49 -1.33 -2.56 -0.57
N HIS A 50 -1.68 -1.32 -0.32
CA HIS A 50 -0.78 -0.18 -0.51
C HIS A 50 -0.17 0.19 0.84
N HIS A 51 1.12 0.44 0.88
CA HIS A 51 1.78 0.96 2.07
C HIS A 51 1.70 2.48 2.02
N LYS A 52 1.05 3.10 3.02
CA LYS A 52 0.89 4.55 3.04
C LYS A 52 2.25 5.23 3.06
N LYS A 53 3.17 4.74 3.90
CA LYS A 53 4.56 5.13 3.84
C LYS A 53 5.30 3.98 3.17
N SER A 54 5.96 4.25 2.06
CA SER A 54 6.43 3.22 1.18
C SER A 54 7.41 2.27 1.87
N PHE A 55 7.32 0.99 1.51
CA PHE A 55 8.22 -0.01 2.03
C PHE A 55 9.67 0.36 1.74
N HIS A 56 9.94 0.91 0.56
CA HIS A 56 11.25 1.27 0.17
C HIS A 56 11.89 2.25 1.12
N LEU A 57 11.16 3.26 1.58
CA LEU A 57 11.68 4.29 2.46
C LEU A 57 11.45 3.98 3.93
N HIS A 58 10.48 3.13 4.24
CA HIS A 58 10.09 2.84 5.61
C HIS A 58 9.89 1.34 5.81
N PRO A 59 10.97 0.54 5.65
CA PRO A 59 10.83 -0.92 5.77
C PRO A 59 10.38 -1.36 7.17
N GLU A 60 10.62 -0.55 8.18
CA GLU A 60 10.18 -0.85 9.54
C GLU A 60 8.65 -0.84 9.67
N LEU A 61 7.94 -0.24 8.72
CA LEU A 61 6.50 -0.16 8.76
C LEU A 61 5.83 -1.16 7.83
N GLU A 62 6.60 -2.08 7.25
CA GLU A 62 6.07 -3.02 6.27
C GLU A 62 4.90 -3.84 6.80
N LEU A 63 4.97 -4.28 8.02
CA LEU A 63 3.97 -5.18 8.59
C LEU A 63 2.96 -4.47 9.48
N GLU A 64 3.06 -3.14 9.62
CA GLU A 64 2.16 -2.38 10.46
C GLU A 64 0.83 -2.17 9.75
N LYS A 65 -0.24 -2.73 10.30
CA LYS A 65 -1.55 -2.61 9.65
C LYS A 65 -2.04 -1.18 9.54
N SER A 66 -1.63 -0.30 10.47
CA SER A 66 -2.01 1.11 10.39
C SER A 66 -1.37 1.82 9.20
N ASN A 67 -0.34 1.21 8.59
CA ASN A 67 0.32 1.76 7.42
C ASN A 67 -0.23 1.16 6.12
N LEU A 68 -1.26 0.33 6.20
CA LEU A 68 -1.77 -0.38 5.04
C LEU A 68 -3.11 0.17 4.58
N LEU A 69 -3.40 0.04 3.30
CA LEU A 69 -4.65 0.52 2.73
C LEU A 69 -4.96 -0.34 1.52
N THR A 70 -6.22 -0.70 1.33
CA THR A 70 -6.62 -1.49 0.17
C THR A 70 -6.94 -0.57 -1.00
N LEU A 71 -6.27 -0.73 -2.11
CA LEU A 71 -6.53 0.05 -3.32
C LEU A 71 -6.53 -0.89 -4.52
N CYS A 72 -7.41 -0.67 -5.47
CA CYS A 72 -7.54 -1.57 -6.58
C CYS A 72 -6.64 -1.22 -7.75
N GLU A 73 -6.34 -2.24 -8.55
CA GLU A 73 -5.65 -2.08 -9.81
C GLU A 73 -6.63 -2.21 -10.98
N SER A 74 -7.91 -2.11 -10.69
CA SER A 74 -8.94 -2.16 -11.71
C SER A 74 -9.08 -0.78 -12.34
N LYS A 75 -9.27 -0.70 -13.64
CA LYS A 75 -9.43 0.58 -14.32
C LYS A 75 -10.91 0.96 -14.43
N LYS A 76 -11.65 0.77 -13.35
CA LYS A 76 -13.09 1.03 -13.38
C LYS A 76 -13.42 2.45 -13.80
N TYR A 77 -12.61 3.43 -13.41
CA TYR A 77 -12.84 4.83 -13.75
C TYR A 77 -11.74 5.35 -14.68
N GLY A 78 -11.13 4.47 -15.48
CA GLY A 78 -10.11 4.90 -16.44
C GLY A 78 -8.70 4.93 -15.89
N VAL A 79 -8.53 4.82 -14.57
CA VAL A 79 -7.23 4.77 -13.93
C VAL A 79 -7.31 3.77 -12.81
N THR A 80 -6.19 3.26 -12.37
CA THR A 80 -6.20 2.38 -11.21
C THR A 80 -6.14 3.23 -9.95
N CYS A 81 -6.93 2.88 -8.96
CA CYS A 81 -6.94 3.64 -7.71
C CYS A 81 -5.58 3.56 -7.03
N HIS A 82 -4.92 2.40 -7.09
CA HIS A 82 -3.63 2.24 -6.45
C HIS A 82 -2.59 3.20 -7.06
N GLN A 83 -2.51 3.25 -8.38
CA GLN A 83 -1.53 4.12 -9.00
C GLN A 83 -1.87 5.59 -8.78
N PHE A 84 -3.12 5.96 -9.04
CA PHE A 84 -3.51 7.37 -9.01
C PHE A 84 -3.51 7.95 -7.61
N PHE A 85 -4.21 7.30 -6.68
CA PHE A 85 -4.30 7.82 -5.33
C PHE A 85 -3.13 7.39 -4.45
N GLY A 86 -2.66 6.17 -4.63
CA GLY A 86 -1.57 5.68 -3.81
C GLY A 86 -0.23 6.29 -4.17
N HIS A 87 -0.02 6.51 -5.45
CA HIS A 87 1.30 6.90 -5.96
C HIS A 87 1.28 8.16 -6.84
N LEU A 88 0.21 8.93 -6.80
CA LEU A 88 0.09 10.18 -7.55
C LEU A 88 0.37 9.98 -9.05
N GLY A 89 -0.02 8.82 -9.57
CA GLY A 89 0.14 8.51 -10.98
C GLY A 89 1.48 7.89 -11.37
N ASP A 90 2.43 7.80 -10.44
CA ASP A 90 3.76 7.28 -10.73
C ASP A 90 4.17 6.39 -9.56
N TYR A 91 4.35 5.09 -9.80
CA TYR A 91 4.67 4.15 -8.72
C TYR A 91 5.97 4.47 -7.99
N ARG A 92 6.76 5.39 -8.50
CA ARG A 92 7.97 5.82 -7.81
C ARG A 92 7.67 6.91 -6.77
N LYS A 93 6.46 7.45 -6.75
CA LYS A 93 6.10 8.51 -5.83
C LYS A 93 5.32 7.97 -4.64
N GLU A 94 5.36 8.72 -3.56
CA GLU A 94 4.62 8.42 -2.35
C GLU A 94 3.60 9.52 -2.15
N ASN A 95 2.37 9.19 -1.83
CA ASN A 95 1.34 10.20 -1.55
C ASN A 95 1.16 10.33 -0.05
N PRO A 96 1.67 11.37 0.58
CA PRO A 96 1.59 11.52 2.04
C PRO A 96 0.17 11.78 2.55
N THR A 97 -0.77 12.13 1.69
CA THR A 97 -2.15 12.38 2.09
C THR A 97 -3.09 11.33 1.54
N VAL A 98 -2.58 10.12 1.26
CA VAL A 98 -3.36 9.10 0.58
C VAL A 98 -4.64 8.76 1.34
N GLU A 99 -4.58 8.68 2.65
CA GLU A 99 -5.75 8.28 3.42
C GLU A 99 -6.88 9.30 3.34
N SER A 100 -6.58 10.57 3.52
CA SER A 100 -7.59 11.62 3.44
C SER A 100 -8.10 11.80 2.01
N ASP A 101 -7.23 11.63 1.01
CA ASP A 101 -7.64 11.72 -0.39
C ASP A 101 -8.61 10.61 -0.72
N CYS A 102 -8.33 9.39 -0.27
CA CYS A 102 -9.20 8.27 -0.51
C CYS A 102 -10.57 8.45 0.16
N PHE A 103 -10.56 8.95 1.39
CA PHE A 103 -11.80 9.19 2.13
C PHE A 103 -12.66 10.21 1.38
N TYR A 104 -12.05 11.29 0.93
CA TYR A 104 -12.75 12.34 0.21
C TYR A 104 -13.36 11.81 -1.08
N TRP A 105 -12.58 11.12 -1.89
CA TRP A 105 -13.06 10.63 -3.16
C TRP A 105 -14.02 9.45 -3.05
N ASN A 106 -13.89 8.65 -1.99
CA ASN A 106 -14.83 7.58 -1.74
C ASN A 106 -16.23 8.17 -1.57
N LYS A 107 -16.34 9.27 -0.81
CA LYS A 107 -17.63 9.90 -0.61
C LYS A 107 -18.17 10.48 -1.90
N LYS A 108 -17.30 11.02 -2.74
CA LYS A 108 -17.75 11.60 -4.01
C LYS A 108 -18.22 10.54 -4.99
N LEU A 109 -17.52 9.41 -5.06
CA LEU A 109 -17.84 8.39 -6.04
C LEU A 109 -18.98 7.47 -5.63
N ASN A 110 -19.29 7.41 -4.36
CA ASN A 110 -20.26 6.47 -3.83
C ASN A 110 -21.47 7.16 -3.17
N LEU A 111 -21.83 8.32 -3.67
CA LEU A 111 -23.01 9.02 -3.17
C LEU A 111 -24.29 8.30 -3.53
#